data_bc1f0e338fc58582fd88f17d6b537acd
#
_entry.id   bc1f0e338fc58582fd88f17d6b537acd
#
_cell.length_a   1.000
_cell.length_b   1.000
_cell.length_c   1.000
_cell.angle_alpha   90.00
_cell.angle_beta   90.00
_cell.angle_gamma   90.00
#
_symmetry.space_group_name_H-M   'P 1'
#
loop_
_entity.id
_entity.type
_entity.pdbx_description
1 polymer ?
#
loop_
_entity_poly.entity_id
_entity_poly.type
_entity_poly.pdbx_seq_one_letter_code
_entity_poly.pdbx_strand_id
1 'polypeptide(L)'
;MKKIIAIALTALVALSASAEKADVGKRAVIDYTTLLVDEVAQVTIVTGNIIVTKGTLMLRAEKAVIKTSPEEDMQITLTTIPGKMASFRQKRDGGPDPWVEGEAQRIEYDERTAVVKLVGNAHIRQLEGSTMTDQIKSEFISYDSMREVFAARNDASGASKPGQGRGQLIIAPRKARTAPAPAAPATPPAPTDAS
;
A
#
# COMPACT_ATOMS: atom_id res chain seq x y z
N MET A 1 -60.39 -8.28 2.34
CA MET A 1 -59.27 -7.62 3.02
C MET A 1 -57.99 -8.26 2.51
N LYS A 2 -57.32 -7.62 1.53
CA LYS A 2 -56.07 -8.13 0.92
C LYS A 2 -54.91 -7.43 1.60
N LYS A 3 -54.09 -8.18 2.35
CA LYS A 3 -52.85 -7.68 2.97
C LYS A 3 -51.72 -7.73 1.93
N ILE A 4 -51.28 -6.56 1.48
CA ILE A 4 -50.10 -6.42 0.64
C ILE A 4 -48.88 -6.36 1.58
N ILE A 5 -48.07 -7.40 1.55
CA ILE A 5 -46.76 -7.43 2.23
C ILE A 5 -45.74 -6.81 1.27
N ALA A 6 -45.30 -5.58 1.55
CA ALA A 6 -44.18 -4.94 0.85
C ALA A 6 -42.90 -5.48 1.41
N ILE A 7 -42.18 -6.31 0.63
CA ILE A 7 -40.80 -6.75 0.95
C ILE A 7 -39.88 -5.63 0.50
N ALA A 8 -39.33 -4.86 1.45
CA ALA A 8 -38.26 -3.91 1.22
C ALA A 8 -36.94 -4.67 1.04
N LEU A 9 -36.50 -4.81 -0.21
CA LEU A 9 -35.20 -5.36 -0.56
C LEU A 9 -34.13 -4.29 -0.32
N THR A 10 -33.52 -4.31 0.85
CA THR A 10 -32.37 -3.43 1.18
C THR A 10 -31.15 -3.94 0.42
N ALA A 11 -30.82 -3.30 -0.71
CA ALA A 11 -29.57 -3.52 -1.42
C ALA A 11 -28.41 -2.97 -0.57
N LEU A 12 -27.65 -3.85 0.06
CA LEU A 12 -26.41 -3.53 0.76
C LEU A 12 -25.35 -3.25 -0.30
N VAL A 13 -25.20 -1.97 -0.68
CA VAL A 13 -24.10 -1.53 -1.54
C VAL A 13 -22.82 -1.60 -0.70
N ALA A 14 -22.01 -2.62 -0.92
CA ALA A 14 -20.65 -2.68 -0.40
C ALA A 14 -19.83 -1.57 -1.05
N LEU A 15 -19.69 -0.44 -0.36
CA LEU A 15 -18.72 0.60 -0.70
C LEU A 15 -17.34 -0.03 -0.52
N SER A 16 -16.69 -0.37 -1.62
CA SER A 16 -15.27 -0.71 -1.63
C SER A 16 -14.51 0.53 -1.16
N ALA A 17 -14.10 0.56 0.11
CA ALA A 17 -13.30 1.64 0.64
C ALA A 17 -11.93 1.61 -0.06
N SER A 18 -11.64 2.62 -0.85
CA SER A 18 -10.31 2.88 -1.41
C SER A 18 -9.39 3.36 -0.28
N ALA A 19 -8.63 2.46 0.35
CA ALA A 19 -7.84 2.77 1.53
C ALA A 19 -6.61 3.62 1.19
N GLU A 20 -5.85 3.26 0.16
CA GLU A 20 -4.64 3.99 -0.24
C GLU A 20 -4.96 5.40 -0.76
N LYS A 21 -5.96 5.52 -1.63
CA LYS A 21 -6.41 6.82 -2.16
C LYS A 21 -7.00 7.74 -1.09
N ALA A 22 -7.62 7.15 -0.05
CA ALA A 22 -8.15 7.90 1.08
C ALA A 22 -7.05 8.46 1.99
N ASP A 23 -5.85 7.90 1.99
CA ASP A 23 -4.73 8.35 2.83
C ASP A 23 -4.13 9.68 2.35
N VAL A 24 -4.22 10.00 1.06
CA VAL A 24 -3.61 11.22 0.47
C VAL A 24 -4.08 12.49 1.19
N GLY A 25 -5.37 12.61 1.49
CA GLY A 25 -5.95 13.79 2.17
C GLY A 25 -5.93 13.72 3.70
N LYS A 26 -5.29 12.71 4.32
CA LYS A 26 -5.26 12.58 5.77
C LYS A 26 -4.13 13.40 6.40
N ARG A 27 -4.35 13.83 7.65
CA ARG A 27 -3.30 14.47 8.46
C ARG A 27 -2.21 13.46 8.78
N ALA A 28 -0.95 13.89 8.64
CA ALA A 28 0.20 13.15 9.15
C ALA A 28 0.38 13.44 10.64
N VAL A 29 0.63 12.40 11.43
CA VAL A 29 1.02 12.47 12.85
C VAL A 29 2.40 11.85 12.97
N ILE A 30 3.32 12.51 13.67
CA ILE A 30 4.71 12.09 13.82
C ILE A 30 5.04 12.03 15.31
N ASP A 31 5.30 10.82 15.80
CA ASP A 31 5.80 10.58 17.15
C ASP A 31 7.34 10.50 17.11
N TYR A 32 8.00 11.16 18.07
CA TYR A 32 9.46 11.29 18.09
C TYR A 32 9.98 11.54 19.50
N THR A 33 11.31 11.43 19.69
CA THR A 33 11.98 11.83 20.94
C THR A 33 12.52 13.25 20.84
N THR A 34 13.14 13.63 19.70
CA THR A 34 13.75 14.96 19.52
C THR A 34 13.31 15.56 18.19
N LEU A 35 13.02 16.86 18.21
CA LEU A 35 12.58 17.65 17.05
C LEU A 35 13.49 18.86 16.86
N LEU A 36 13.89 19.11 15.62
CA LEU A 36 14.47 20.38 15.16
C LEU A 36 13.68 20.85 13.93
N VAL A 37 13.17 22.07 13.98
CA VAL A 37 12.48 22.70 12.85
C VAL A 37 13.31 23.90 12.38
N ASP A 38 13.63 23.94 11.10
CA ASP A 38 14.21 25.08 10.40
C ASP A 38 13.17 25.63 9.43
N GLU A 39 12.46 26.67 9.82
CA GLU A 39 11.40 27.27 9.02
C GLU A 39 11.93 28.03 7.80
N VAL A 40 13.19 28.49 7.85
CA VAL A 40 13.82 29.19 6.72
C VAL A 40 14.20 28.21 5.64
N ALA A 41 14.82 27.08 6.03
CA ALA A 41 15.19 26.01 5.11
C ALA A 41 14.03 25.08 4.75
N GLN A 42 12.85 25.21 5.39
CA GLN A 42 11.71 24.32 5.25
C GLN A 42 12.07 22.83 5.51
N VAL A 43 12.90 22.62 6.56
CA VAL A 43 13.38 21.29 6.94
C VAL A 43 13.02 20.99 8.39
N THR A 44 12.41 19.84 8.61
CA THR A 44 12.19 19.28 9.94
C THR A 44 12.99 18.01 10.10
N ILE A 45 13.78 17.93 11.18
CA ILE A 45 14.55 16.74 11.55
C ILE A 45 13.99 16.20 12.85
N VAL A 46 13.61 14.92 12.82
CA VAL A 46 13.14 14.19 14.00
C VAL A 46 14.00 12.96 14.23
N THR A 47 14.22 12.62 15.52
CA THR A 47 15.03 11.46 15.90
C THR A 47 14.41 10.71 17.08
N GLY A 48 14.77 9.44 17.20
CA GLY A 48 14.42 8.54 18.31
C GLY A 48 13.06 7.86 18.14
N ASN A 49 13.09 6.59 17.74
CA ASN A 49 11.94 5.69 17.61
C ASN A 49 10.72 6.33 16.90
N ILE A 50 10.97 6.85 15.72
CA ILE A 50 9.99 7.63 14.96
C ILE A 50 8.87 6.72 14.44
N ILE A 51 7.63 7.20 14.60
CA ILE A 51 6.45 6.63 13.97
C ILE A 51 5.72 7.76 13.24
N VAL A 52 5.61 7.64 11.90
CA VAL A 52 4.76 8.53 11.09
C VAL A 52 3.50 7.78 10.75
N THR A 53 2.34 8.37 11.03
CA THR A 53 1.03 7.81 10.68
C THR A 53 0.26 8.80 9.82
N LYS A 54 -0.23 8.32 8.65
CA LYS A 54 -1.09 9.10 7.75
C LYS A 54 -2.18 8.18 7.19
N GLY A 55 -3.38 8.24 7.75
CA GLY A 55 -4.42 7.26 7.45
C GLY A 55 -3.99 5.84 7.81
N THR A 56 -3.90 4.95 6.82
CA THR A 56 -3.41 3.57 7.00
C THR A 56 -1.90 3.43 6.81
N LEU A 57 -1.24 4.46 6.20
CA LEU A 57 0.21 4.49 6.03
C LEU A 57 0.89 4.67 7.39
N MET A 58 1.81 3.78 7.69
CA MET A 58 2.68 3.83 8.87
C MET A 58 4.14 3.67 8.44
N LEU A 59 4.99 4.62 8.86
CA LEU A 59 6.43 4.58 8.63
C LEU A 59 7.15 4.52 9.98
N ARG A 60 8.24 3.77 10.07
CA ARG A 60 9.06 3.65 11.29
C ARG A 60 10.54 3.75 10.98
N ALA A 61 11.27 4.51 11.81
CA ALA A 61 12.71 4.69 11.68
C ALA A 61 13.35 5.23 12.98
N GLU A 62 14.65 5.45 12.98
CA GLU A 62 15.36 6.14 14.08
C GLU A 62 15.56 7.63 13.79
N LYS A 63 15.62 8.02 12.52
CA LYS A 63 15.76 9.41 12.08
C LYS A 63 14.89 9.65 10.86
N ALA A 64 14.19 10.78 10.82
CA ALA A 64 13.53 11.30 9.63
C ALA A 64 13.97 12.73 9.33
N VAL A 65 14.17 13.01 8.05
CA VAL A 65 14.33 14.36 7.52
C VAL A 65 13.13 14.62 6.63
N ILE A 66 12.35 15.64 6.98
CA ILE A 66 11.15 16.05 6.28
C ILE A 66 11.45 17.38 5.61
N LYS A 67 11.24 17.44 4.30
CA LYS A 67 11.31 18.68 3.52
C LYS A 67 9.91 19.02 3.04
N THR A 68 9.51 20.26 3.24
CA THR A 68 8.23 20.77 2.78
C THR A 68 8.45 21.60 1.51
N SER A 69 7.71 21.30 0.45
CA SER A 69 7.75 22.09 -0.78
C SER A 69 6.99 23.41 -0.62
N PRO A 70 7.15 24.39 -1.54
CA PRO A 70 6.32 25.62 -1.55
C PRO A 70 4.82 25.34 -1.67
N GLU A 71 4.43 24.18 -2.24
CA GLU A 71 3.05 23.71 -2.37
C GLU A 71 2.56 22.93 -1.13
N GLU A 72 3.34 22.94 -0.04
CA GLU A 72 3.07 22.25 1.22
C GLU A 72 3.12 20.71 1.16
N ASP A 73 3.62 20.12 0.05
CA ASP A 73 3.84 18.67 -0.04
C ASP A 73 5.10 18.25 0.74
N MET A 74 5.02 17.13 1.44
CA MET A 74 6.14 16.59 2.22
C MET A 74 6.94 15.56 1.45
N GLN A 75 8.27 15.66 1.56
CA GLN A 75 9.22 14.61 1.21
C GLN A 75 9.91 14.12 2.49
N ILE A 76 9.71 12.86 2.82
CA ILE A 76 10.22 12.25 4.06
C ILE A 76 11.33 11.27 3.71
N THR A 77 12.52 11.47 4.27
CA THR A 77 13.63 10.51 4.20
C THR A 77 13.85 9.88 5.57
N LEU A 78 13.63 8.59 5.66
CA LEU A 78 13.77 7.77 6.85
C LEU A 78 15.08 6.99 6.81
N THR A 79 15.82 7.03 7.90
CA THR A 79 17.06 6.26 8.08
C THR A 79 17.09 5.60 9.45
N THR A 80 17.93 4.57 9.58
CA THR A 80 18.12 3.83 10.82
C THR A 80 19.59 3.77 11.20
N ILE A 81 19.87 3.26 12.38
CA ILE A 81 21.22 2.89 12.82
C ILE A 81 21.67 1.58 12.15
N PRO A 82 22.99 1.33 12.02
CA PRO A 82 23.49 0.07 11.49
C PRO A 82 22.85 -1.15 12.16
N GLY A 83 22.46 -2.14 11.37
CA GLY A 83 21.83 -3.37 11.84
C GLY A 83 20.31 -3.29 12.03
N LYS A 84 19.70 -2.11 11.90
CA LYS A 84 18.24 -1.96 11.88
C LYS A 84 17.73 -1.57 10.49
N MET A 85 16.45 -1.78 10.24
CA MET A 85 15.76 -1.43 9.00
C MET A 85 14.66 -0.40 9.31
N ALA A 86 14.51 0.58 8.42
CA ALA A 86 13.30 1.37 8.36
C ALA A 86 12.17 0.51 7.79
N SER A 87 10.94 0.77 8.20
CA SER A 87 9.80 0.00 7.71
C SER A 87 8.63 0.90 7.31
N PHE A 88 7.82 0.41 6.39
CA PHE A 88 6.51 0.99 6.09
C PHE A 88 5.45 -0.10 6.04
N ARG A 89 4.21 0.29 6.30
CA ARG A 89 3.01 -0.53 6.13
C ARG A 89 1.88 0.36 5.67
N GLN A 90 1.09 -0.12 4.71
CA GLN A 90 -0.08 0.59 4.21
C GLN A 90 -1.15 -0.40 3.77
N LYS A 91 -2.41 -0.06 3.99
CA LYS A 91 -3.54 -0.84 3.49
C LYS A 91 -3.75 -0.52 2.02
N ARG A 92 -3.91 -1.56 1.19
CA ARG A 92 -4.16 -1.45 -0.23
C ARG A 92 -5.65 -1.37 -0.53
N ASP A 93 -5.98 -0.98 -1.75
CA ASP A 93 -7.34 -1.03 -2.27
C ASP A 93 -7.71 -2.45 -2.70
N GLY A 94 -9.01 -2.76 -2.67
CA GLY A 94 -9.56 -4.04 -3.12
C GLY A 94 -9.34 -5.21 -2.16
N GLY A 95 -9.82 -6.39 -2.52
CA GLY A 95 -9.59 -7.66 -1.80
C GLY A 95 -10.05 -7.72 -0.34
N PRO A 96 -9.91 -8.88 0.30
CA PRO A 96 -10.17 -9.06 1.72
C PRO A 96 -8.95 -8.65 2.55
N ASP A 97 -8.99 -7.45 3.15
CA ASP A 97 -7.96 -6.91 4.04
C ASP A 97 -6.53 -6.94 3.46
N PRO A 98 -6.29 -6.33 2.27
CA PRO A 98 -4.99 -6.36 1.62
C PRO A 98 -4.05 -5.32 2.22
N TRP A 99 -2.78 -5.71 2.45
CA TRP A 99 -1.73 -4.87 2.98
C TRP A 99 -0.47 -4.97 2.13
N VAL A 100 0.31 -3.90 2.15
CA VAL A 100 1.70 -3.87 1.70
C VAL A 100 2.59 -3.47 2.87
N GLU A 101 3.69 -4.18 3.04
CA GLU A 101 4.73 -3.92 4.02
C GLU A 101 6.08 -3.90 3.34
N GLY A 102 6.98 -3.04 3.81
CA GLY A 102 8.33 -3.00 3.28
C GLY A 102 9.36 -2.57 4.33
N GLU A 103 10.58 -2.99 4.10
CA GLU A 103 11.74 -2.72 4.94
C GLU A 103 12.96 -2.40 4.06
N ALA A 104 13.79 -1.44 4.49
CA ALA A 104 15.03 -1.07 3.82
C ALA A 104 15.97 -0.34 4.78
N GLN A 105 17.24 -0.17 4.41
CA GLN A 105 18.18 0.67 5.15
C GLN A 105 17.76 2.14 5.14
N ARG A 106 17.14 2.59 4.05
CA ARG A 106 16.57 3.92 3.88
C ARG A 106 15.22 3.82 3.16
N ILE A 107 14.23 4.58 3.62
CA ILE A 107 12.94 4.75 2.95
C ILE A 107 12.75 6.22 2.62
N GLU A 108 12.34 6.51 1.40
CA GLU A 108 11.95 7.84 0.94
C GLU A 108 10.46 7.80 0.58
N TYR A 109 9.69 8.74 1.10
CA TYR A 109 8.29 8.93 0.78
C TYR A 109 8.07 10.32 0.18
N ASP A 110 7.42 10.39 -0.94
CA ASP A 110 7.01 11.62 -1.62
C ASP A 110 5.48 11.71 -1.58
N GLU A 111 4.97 12.68 -0.84
CA GLU A 111 3.54 12.84 -0.61
C GLU A 111 2.78 13.18 -1.88
N ARG A 112 3.33 14.06 -2.72
CA ARG A 112 2.69 14.54 -3.95
C ARG A 112 2.47 13.41 -4.96
N THR A 113 3.41 12.48 -5.04
CA THR A 113 3.33 11.35 -5.97
C THR A 113 2.82 10.07 -5.31
N ALA A 114 2.70 10.06 -3.97
CA ALA A 114 2.38 8.89 -3.15
C ALA A 114 3.32 7.69 -3.44
N VAL A 115 4.60 7.98 -3.75
CA VAL A 115 5.62 6.98 -4.04
C VAL A 115 6.49 6.74 -2.82
N VAL A 116 6.63 5.46 -2.46
CA VAL A 116 7.60 4.97 -1.48
C VAL A 116 8.77 4.36 -2.22
N LYS A 117 10.01 4.76 -1.88
CA LYS A 117 11.25 4.13 -2.37
C LYS A 117 11.98 3.48 -1.20
N LEU A 118 12.32 2.23 -1.36
CA LEU A 118 13.09 1.42 -0.44
C LEU A 118 14.50 1.26 -1.02
N VAL A 119 15.52 1.63 -0.26
CA VAL A 119 16.91 1.72 -0.74
C VAL A 119 17.83 0.97 0.21
N GLY A 120 18.62 0.06 -0.34
CA GLY A 120 19.56 -0.78 0.38
C GLY A 120 18.88 -1.96 1.07
N ASN A 121 19.17 -3.18 0.61
CA ASN A 121 18.60 -4.42 1.12
C ASN A 121 17.06 -4.37 1.23
N ALA A 122 16.43 -3.89 0.17
CA ALA A 122 15.00 -3.59 0.15
C ALA A 122 14.15 -4.86 0.06
N HIS A 123 13.15 -4.95 0.92
CA HIS A 123 12.15 -6.03 0.93
C HIS A 123 10.76 -5.42 0.87
N ILE A 124 9.86 -5.99 0.08
CA ILE A 124 8.45 -5.64 0.07
C ILE A 124 7.62 -6.92 0.08
N ARG A 125 6.53 -6.92 0.87
CA ARG A 125 5.59 -8.04 1.00
C ARG A 125 4.18 -7.55 0.76
N GLN A 126 3.40 -8.34 0.04
CA GLN A 126 1.96 -8.18 -0.05
C GLN A 126 1.29 -9.21 0.84
N LEU A 127 0.23 -8.80 1.53
CA LEU A 127 -0.51 -9.67 2.46
C LEU A 127 -2.02 -9.59 2.19
N GLU A 128 -2.71 -10.68 2.47
CA GLU A 128 -4.16 -10.73 2.69
C GLU A 128 -4.40 -11.06 4.17
N GLY A 129 -4.83 -10.07 4.95
CA GLY A 129 -4.81 -10.14 6.40
C GLY A 129 -3.39 -10.34 6.94
N SER A 130 -3.12 -11.49 7.55
CA SER A 130 -1.79 -11.88 8.04
C SER A 130 -1.03 -12.82 7.09
N THR A 131 -1.64 -13.25 6.00
CA THR A 131 -1.04 -14.22 5.07
C THR A 131 -0.23 -13.50 3.99
N MET A 132 1.06 -13.78 3.89
CA MET A 132 1.91 -13.28 2.81
C MET A 132 1.51 -13.94 1.49
N THR A 133 1.26 -13.14 0.46
CA THR A 133 0.93 -13.59 -0.90
C THR A 133 2.14 -13.47 -1.84
N ASP A 134 2.78 -12.32 -1.85
CA ASP A 134 3.92 -12.07 -2.73
C ASP A 134 5.04 -11.35 -1.98
N GLN A 135 6.29 -11.54 -2.43
CA GLN A 135 7.46 -10.85 -1.88
C GLN A 135 8.44 -10.46 -2.99
N ILE A 136 8.97 -9.24 -2.89
CA ILE A 136 10.08 -8.75 -3.73
C ILE A 136 11.27 -8.44 -2.82
N LYS A 137 12.47 -8.86 -3.23
CA LYS A 137 13.75 -8.49 -2.59
C LYS A 137 14.69 -7.92 -3.64
N SER A 138 15.31 -6.78 -3.36
CA SER A 138 16.25 -6.12 -4.27
C SER A 138 17.09 -5.07 -3.54
N GLU A 139 18.03 -4.43 -4.20
CA GLU A 139 18.76 -3.27 -3.65
C GLU A 139 17.92 -1.99 -3.68
N PHE A 140 16.99 -1.91 -4.63
CA PHE A 140 16.07 -0.78 -4.76
C PHE A 140 14.69 -1.30 -5.13
N ILE A 141 13.66 -0.80 -4.45
CA ILE A 141 12.26 -1.04 -4.82
C ILE A 141 11.51 0.30 -4.71
N SER A 142 10.74 0.64 -5.73
CA SER A 142 9.76 1.73 -5.66
C SER A 142 8.35 1.17 -5.70
N TYR A 143 7.47 1.76 -4.91
CA TYR A 143 6.05 1.46 -4.87
C TYR A 143 5.24 2.75 -5.07
N ASP A 144 4.48 2.81 -6.15
CA ASP A 144 3.50 3.86 -6.43
C ASP A 144 2.14 3.37 -5.89
N SER A 145 1.71 3.93 -4.77
CA SER A 145 0.50 3.49 -4.09
C SER A 145 -0.78 3.92 -4.84
N MET A 146 -0.73 5.01 -5.60
CA MET A 146 -1.88 5.47 -6.39
C MET A 146 -2.18 4.56 -7.58
N ARG A 147 -1.15 3.96 -8.17
CA ARG A 147 -1.24 3.06 -9.33
C ARG A 147 -1.08 1.59 -8.97
N GLU A 148 -0.70 1.28 -7.72
CA GLU A 148 -0.34 -0.05 -7.25
C GLU A 148 0.78 -0.71 -8.08
N VAL A 149 1.78 0.08 -8.49
CA VAL A 149 2.90 -0.38 -9.33
C VAL A 149 4.16 -0.52 -8.51
N PHE A 150 4.79 -1.70 -8.63
CA PHE A 150 6.10 -2.00 -8.05
C PHE A 150 7.17 -2.03 -9.13
N ALA A 151 8.32 -1.42 -8.87
CA ALA A 151 9.50 -1.57 -9.71
C ALA A 151 10.72 -1.88 -8.83
N ALA A 152 11.53 -2.86 -9.23
CA ALA A 152 12.73 -3.26 -8.51
C ALA A 152 13.97 -3.14 -9.40
N ARG A 153 15.12 -2.80 -8.79
CA ARG A 153 16.42 -2.66 -9.45
C ARG A 153 17.51 -3.26 -8.58
N ASN A 154 18.55 -3.77 -9.21
CA ASN A 154 19.66 -4.45 -8.53
C ASN A 154 20.77 -3.52 -8.01
N ASP A 155 20.58 -2.22 -8.06
CA ASP A 155 21.49 -1.22 -7.51
C ASP A 155 20.74 -0.18 -6.69
N ALA A 156 21.30 0.22 -5.56
CA ALA A 156 20.68 1.15 -4.61
C ALA A 156 20.44 2.57 -5.20
N SER A 157 21.07 2.92 -6.31
CA SER A 157 20.78 4.17 -7.03
C SER A 157 19.45 4.16 -7.79
N GLY A 158 18.76 3.01 -7.86
CA GLY A 158 17.56 2.83 -8.67
C GLY A 158 17.84 2.55 -10.15
N ALA A 159 19.10 2.34 -10.53
CA ALA A 159 19.49 1.89 -11.85
C ALA A 159 19.60 0.36 -11.90
N SER A 160 19.59 -0.21 -13.11
CA SER A 160 19.96 -1.60 -13.33
C SER A 160 21.41 -1.65 -13.85
N LYS A 161 22.29 -2.32 -13.10
CA LYS A 161 23.71 -2.42 -13.45
C LYS A 161 24.08 -3.86 -13.75
N PRO A 162 24.68 -4.17 -14.91
CA PRO A 162 25.25 -5.50 -15.20
C PRO A 162 26.30 -5.88 -14.16
N GLY A 163 26.35 -7.16 -13.77
CA GLY A 163 27.33 -7.69 -12.81
C GLY A 163 27.01 -7.41 -11.34
N GLN A 164 26.01 -6.61 -11.03
CA GLN A 164 25.48 -6.45 -9.67
C GLN A 164 24.58 -7.65 -9.29
N GLY A 165 24.23 -7.77 -8.02
CA GLY A 165 23.33 -8.79 -7.50
C GLY A 165 22.01 -8.92 -8.27
N ARG A 166 21.22 -9.93 -7.95
CA ARG A 166 19.92 -10.19 -8.57
C ARG A 166 18.81 -9.93 -7.58
N GLY A 167 17.71 -9.31 -8.02
CA GLY A 167 16.47 -9.28 -7.26
C GLY A 167 15.79 -10.66 -7.23
N GLN A 168 14.92 -10.87 -6.26
CA GLN A 168 14.11 -12.08 -6.12
C GLN A 168 12.63 -11.69 -6.04
N LEU A 169 11.79 -12.38 -6.81
CA LEU A 169 10.34 -12.31 -6.72
C LEU A 169 9.81 -13.67 -6.28
N ILE A 170 9.04 -13.70 -5.19
CA ILE A 170 8.34 -14.87 -4.69
C ILE A 170 6.86 -14.61 -4.89
N ILE A 171 6.16 -15.56 -5.54
CA ILE A 171 4.73 -15.46 -5.83
C ILE A 171 4.06 -16.68 -5.18
N ALA A 172 3.09 -16.44 -4.29
CA ALA A 172 2.32 -17.53 -3.72
C ALA A 172 1.45 -18.22 -4.77
N PRO A 173 1.19 -19.54 -4.63
CA PRO A 173 0.23 -20.22 -5.48
C PRO A 173 -1.14 -19.53 -5.41
N ARG A 174 -1.65 -19.09 -6.53
CA ARG A 174 -3.00 -18.52 -6.58
C ARG A 174 -4.01 -19.63 -6.41
N LYS A 175 -4.99 -19.46 -5.50
CA LYS A 175 -6.15 -20.35 -5.46
C LYS A 175 -6.79 -20.37 -6.84
N ALA A 176 -7.01 -21.58 -7.40
CA ALA A 176 -7.68 -21.72 -8.68
C ALA A 176 -9.00 -20.92 -8.62
N ARG A 177 -9.18 -20.01 -9.55
CA ARG A 177 -10.45 -19.28 -9.69
C ARG A 177 -11.50 -20.36 -10.00
N THR A 178 -12.40 -20.62 -9.06
CA THR A 178 -13.53 -21.51 -9.30
C THR A 178 -14.26 -20.96 -10.53
N ALA A 179 -14.26 -21.71 -11.63
CA ALA A 179 -15.00 -21.32 -12.83
C ALA A 179 -16.46 -21.06 -12.40
N PRO A 180 -17.12 -20.02 -12.92
CA PRO A 180 -18.55 -19.83 -12.69
C PRO A 180 -19.26 -21.14 -13.00
N ALA A 181 -20.13 -21.61 -12.11
CA ALA A 181 -20.94 -22.79 -12.37
C ALA A 181 -21.64 -22.61 -13.71
N PRO A 182 -21.68 -23.64 -14.58
CA PRO A 182 -22.44 -23.57 -15.83
C PRO A 182 -23.85 -23.07 -15.52
N ALA A 183 -24.28 -22.05 -16.26
CA ALA A 183 -25.65 -21.55 -16.12
C ALA A 183 -26.61 -22.74 -16.28
N ALA A 184 -27.50 -22.91 -15.32
CA ALA A 184 -28.58 -23.95 -15.42
C ALA A 184 -29.32 -23.80 -16.75
N PRO A 185 -29.63 -24.89 -17.44
CA PRO A 185 -30.38 -24.84 -18.69
C PRO A 185 -31.68 -24.05 -18.49
N ALA A 186 -31.92 -23.09 -19.35
CA ALA A 186 -33.13 -22.31 -19.32
C ALA A 186 -34.33 -23.26 -19.44
N THR A 187 -35.23 -23.23 -18.48
CA THR A 187 -36.52 -23.99 -18.52
C THR A 187 -37.29 -23.53 -19.75
N PRO A 188 -37.75 -24.45 -20.63
CA PRO A 188 -38.56 -24.09 -21.79
C PRO A 188 -39.86 -23.38 -21.34
N PRO A 189 -40.35 -22.39 -22.10
CA PRO A 189 -41.62 -21.76 -21.78
C PRO A 189 -42.77 -22.76 -21.84
N ALA A 190 -43.66 -22.66 -20.86
CA ALA A 190 -44.89 -23.51 -20.82
C ALA A 190 -45.74 -23.28 -22.07
N PRO A 191 -46.43 -24.32 -22.60
CA PRO A 191 -47.30 -24.16 -23.74
C PRO A 191 -48.47 -23.23 -23.38
N THR A 192 -48.72 -22.25 -24.24
CA THR A 192 -49.88 -21.36 -24.14
C THR A 192 -51.07 -22.15 -24.67
N ASP A 193 -52.04 -22.51 -23.78
CA ASP A 193 -53.34 -23.04 -24.20
C ASP A 193 -54.13 -21.92 -24.88
N ALA A 194 -54.37 -22.11 -26.16
CA ALA A 194 -55.33 -21.32 -26.94
C ALA A 194 -56.72 -21.97 -26.78
N SER A 195 -57.69 -21.20 -26.26
CA SER A 195 -59.14 -21.40 -26.38
C SER A 195 -59.78 -20.05 -26.54
#